data_531e6b48c7e2261720626aba203361a3
#
_entry.id   531e6b48c7e2261720626aba203361a3
#
_cell.length_a   1.000
_cell.length_b   1.000
_cell.length_c   1.000
_cell.angle_alpha   90.00
_cell.angle_beta   90.00
_cell.angle_gamma   90.00
#
_symmetry.space_group_name_H-M   'P 1'
#
loop_
_entity.id
_entity.type
_entity.pdbx_description
1 polymer ?
#
loop_
_entity_poly.entity_id
_entity_poly.type
_entity_poly.pdbx_seq_one_letter_code
_entity_poly.pdbx_strand_id
1 'polypeptide(L)'
;ASRGLGDVYKRQAGDCVITHHRLLGTTYLPLGTTAHKQGRVAGENALGGNVRFAGSLGTQVVKVFDLVAARTGLREHEAVAAGFAPVTTTATPDDHKAYYPGAHPITIRVTGDQHTGRLLGAQLIGARGTETAKRVDTYATALFHGMTVDAMSELDLSYTPPLGSPWDAVQMATQAWARQHQHATGADQGASA
;
A
#
# COMPACT_ATOMS: atom_id res chain seq x y z
N ALA A 1 -39.22 -19.84 -12.21
CA ALA A 1 -38.54 -20.02 -10.93
C ALA A 1 -38.57 -18.67 -10.18
N SER A 2 -39.24 -18.62 -9.03
CA SER A 2 -39.26 -17.42 -8.19
C SER A 2 -37.84 -17.18 -7.67
N ARG A 3 -37.23 -16.13 -8.14
CA ARG A 3 -35.97 -15.63 -7.56
C ARG A 3 -36.35 -14.95 -6.24
N GLY A 4 -36.29 -15.74 -5.16
CA GLY A 4 -36.65 -15.28 -3.84
C GLY A 4 -35.72 -14.18 -3.30
N LEU A 5 -36.10 -13.57 -2.18
CA LEU A 5 -35.33 -12.55 -1.45
C LEU A 5 -33.86 -12.90 -1.25
N GLY A 6 -33.48 -14.20 -1.19
CA GLY A 6 -32.10 -14.66 -1.12
C GLY A 6 -31.21 -14.21 -2.30
N ASP A 7 -31.76 -13.95 -3.48
CA ASP A 7 -31.01 -13.45 -4.63
C ASP A 7 -30.63 -11.96 -4.49
N VAL A 8 -31.45 -11.19 -3.78
CA VAL A 8 -31.19 -9.76 -3.50
C VAL A 8 -29.98 -9.64 -2.54
N TYR A 9 -29.94 -10.45 -1.50
CA TYR A 9 -28.82 -10.44 -0.53
C TYR A 9 -27.50 -10.94 -1.13
N LYS A 10 -27.53 -11.81 -2.13
CA LYS A 10 -26.33 -12.31 -2.83
C LYS A 10 -25.70 -11.27 -3.77
N ARG A 11 -26.35 -10.16 -4.04
CA ARG A 11 -25.91 -9.10 -4.96
C ARG A 11 -25.61 -7.79 -4.26
N GLN A 12 -25.42 -7.80 -2.94
CA GLN A 12 -24.98 -6.64 -2.20
C GLN A 12 -23.52 -6.32 -2.52
N ALA A 13 -23.18 -5.03 -2.58
CA ALA A 13 -21.85 -4.54 -2.86
C ALA A 13 -21.65 -3.18 -2.18
N GLY A 14 -20.42 -2.79 -1.97
CA GLY A 14 -20.05 -1.51 -1.39
C GLY A 14 -19.87 -1.55 0.12
N ASP A 15 -20.14 -0.43 0.79
CA ASP A 15 -19.81 -0.23 2.20
C ASP A 15 -20.60 -1.13 3.18
N CYS A 16 -21.67 -1.76 2.73
CA CYS A 16 -22.51 -2.63 3.55
C CYS A 16 -22.09 -4.12 3.55
N VAL A 17 -21.01 -4.48 2.85
CA VAL A 17 -20.59 -5.87 2.72
C VAL A 17 -19.20 -6.14 3.26
N ILE A 18 -18.96 -7.40 3.65
CA ILE A 18 -17.62 -7.91 3.92
C ILE A 18 -16.85 -8.00 2.60
N THR A 19 -15.62 -7.53 2.61
CA THR A 19 -14.77 -7.33 1.44
C THR A 19 -13.60 -8.30 1.43
N HIS A 20 -13.21 -8.75 0.25
CA HIS A 20 -11.96 -9.46 0.06
C HIS A 20 -10.78 -8.47 0.08
N HIS A 21 -9.88 -8.63 1.05
CA HIS A 21 -8.59 -7.94 1.12
C HIS A 21 -7.49 -8.86 0.62
N ARG A 22 -6.63 -8.38 -0.26
CA ARG A 22 -5.62 -9.21 -0.96
C ARG A 22 -4.58 -9.86 -0.05
N LEU A 23 -4.39 -9.31 1.16
CA LEU A 23 -3.44 -9.84 2.15
C LEU A 23 -4.12 -10.51 3.35
N LEU A 24 -5.32 -10.04 3.75
CA LEU A 24 -6.04 -10.52 4.93
C LEU A 24 -7.13 -11.56 4.60
N GLY A 25 -7.47 -11.74 3.33
CA GLY A 25 -8.63 -12.52 2.92
C GLY A 25 -9.93 -11.74 3.16
N THR A 26 -10.56 -11.93 4.31
CA THR A 26 -11.88 -11.33 4.61
C THR A 26 -11.74 -10.17 5.59
N THR A 27 -12.34 -9.02 5.27
CA THR A 27 -12.32 -7.83 6.13
C THR A 27 -13.51 -6.91 5.86
N TYR A 28 -13.66 -5.85 6.67
CA TYR A 28 -14.62 -4.77 6.45
C TYR A 28 -13.86 -3.49 6.05
N LEU A 29 -14.15 -2.97 4.86
CA LEU A 29 -13.48 -1.78 4.28
C LEU A 29 -14.50 -0.87 3.59
N PRO A 30 -15.19 0.02 4.34
CA PRO A 30 -16.13 0.98 3.78
C PRO A 30 -15.36 2.14 3.13
N LEU A 31 -14.86 1.92 1.93
CA LEU A 31 -14.05 2.86 1.17
C LEU A 31 -14.65 3.07 -0.22
N GLY A 32 -14.80 4.34 -0.62
CA GLY A 32 -15.34 4.71 -1.91
C GLY A 32 -14.71 3.99 -3.10
N THR A 33 -13.37 3.87 -3.13
CA THR A 33 -12.64 3.14 -4.18
C THR A 33 -12.97 1.65 -4.22
N THR A 34 -13.22 1.03 -3.08
CA THR A 34 -13.65 -0.37 -2.95
C THR A 34 -15.10 -0.51 -3.39
N ALA A 35 -15.99 0.36 -2.88
CA ALA A 35 -17.41 0.35 -3.19
C ALA A 35 -17.68 0.53 -4.68
N HIS A 36 -17.00 1.46 -5.36
CA HIS A 36 -17.12 1.67 -6.80
C HIS A 36 -16.74 0.43 -7.62
N LYS A 37 -15.64 -0.23 -7.29
CA LYS A 37 -15.20 -1.44 -7.99
C LYS A 37 -16.16 -2.61 -7.77
N GLN A 38 -16.64 -2.78 -6.55
CA GLN A 38 -17.64 -3.81 -6.22
C GLN A 38 -18.98 -3.53 -6.90
N GLY A 39 -19.44 -2.26 -6.92
CA GLY A 39 -20.66 -1.86 -7.60
C GLY A 39 -20.60 -2.14 -9.09
N ARG A 40 -19.47 -1.87 -9.76
CA ARG A 40 -19.27 -2.21 -11.16
C ARG A 40 -19.38 -3.72 -11.40
N VAL A 41 -18.71 -4.54 -10.60
CA VAL A 41 -18.78 -6.01 -10.69
C VAL A 41 -20.19 -6.52 -10.46
N ALA A 42 -20.88 -6.00 -9.45
CA ALA A 42 -22.26 -6.40 -9.15
C ALA A 42 -23.22 -6.02 -10.29
N GLY A 43 -23.10 -4.83 -10.85
CA GLY A 43 -23.91 -4.36 -11.97
C GLY A 43 -23.70 -5.19 -13.24
N GLU A 44 -22.46 -5.46 -13.61
CA GLU A 44 -22.10 -6.27 -14.77
C GLU A 44 -22.62 -7.71 -14.63
N ASN A 45 -22.46 -8.31 -13.45
CA ASN A 45 -22.96 -9.68 -13.20
C ASN A 45 -24.49 -9.74 -13.09
N ALA A 46 -25.14 -8.65 -12.72
CA ALA A 46 -26.61 -8.58 -12.73
C ALA A 46 -27.19 -8.69 -14.14
N LEU A 47 -26.44 -8.28 -15.15
CA LEU A 47 -26.78 -8.37 -16.57
C LEU A 47 -26.29 -9.65 -17.26
N GLY A 48 -25.79 -10.63 -16.49
CA GLY A 48 -25.33 -11.92 -17.02
C GLY A 48 -23.82 -12.02 -17.21
N GLY A 49 -23.04 -11.00 -16.83
CA GLY A 49 -21.59 -11.05 -16.83
C GLY A 49 -21.01 -12.05 -15.81
N ASN A 50 -19.70 -12.30 -15.92
CA ASN A 50 -18.95 -13.20 -15.01
C ASN A 50 -17.62 -12.56 -14.61
N VAL A 51 -17.64 -11.34 -14.12
CA VAL A 51 -16.44 -10.64 -13.62
C VAL A 51 -16.28 -10.89 -12.12
N ARG A 52 -15.02 -10.83 -11.67
CA ARG A 52 -14.65 -11.00 -10.26
C ARG A 52 -14.05 -9.72 -9.71
N PHE A 53 -14.36 -9.44 -8.45
CA PHE A 53 -13.69 -8.38 -7.71
C PHE A 53 -12.24 -8.80 -7.40
N ALA A 54 -11.28 -7.99 -7.84
CA ALA A 54 -9.84 -8.30 -7.69
C ALA A 54 -9.32 -8.16 -6.24
N GLY A 55 -10.15 -7.71 -5.33
CA GLY A 55 -9.78 -7.43 -3.94
C GLY A 55 -9.37 -5.98 -3.71
N SER A 56 -9.24 -5.62 -2.45
CA SER A 56 -8.78 -4.33 -1.97
C SER A 56 -7.47 -4.45 -1.20
N LEU A 57 -6.72 -3.36 -1.11
CA LEU A 57 -5.52 -3.23 -0.28
C LEU A 57 -5.73 -2.22 0.86
N GLY A 58 -6.95 -1.70 1.02
CA GLY A 58 -7.25 -0.68 2.01
C GLY A 58 -6.53 0.65 1.75
N THR A 59 -6.21 0.96 0.49
CA THR A 59 -5.54 2.21 0.13
C THR A 59 -6.41 3.41 0.44
N GLN A 60 -5.86 4.34 1.21
CA GLN A 60 -6.56 5.51 1.72
C GLN A 60 -5.65 6.73 1.71
N VAL A 61 -6.25 7.90 1.53
CA VAL A 61 -5.60 9.18 1.73
C VAL A 61 -6.57 10.14 2.40
N VAL A 62 -6.07 10.92 3.34
CA VAL A 62 -6.81 12.00 3.99
C VAL A 62 -5.98 13.27 3.99
N LYS A 63 -6.66 14.41 3.84
CA LYS A 63 -6.06 15.73 4.00
C LYS A 63 -6.60 16.35 5.28
N VAL A 64 -5.69 16.77 6.15
CA VAL A 64 -6.00 17.47 7.40
C VAL A 64 -5.22 18.77 7.42
N PHE A 65 -5.89 19.88 7.20
CA PHE A 65 -5.27 21.19 6.99
C PHE A 65 -4.20 21.13 5.88
N ASP A 66 -2.93 21.38 6.20
CA ASP A 66 -1.81 21.34 5.26
C ASP A 66 -1.05 20.02 5.25
N LEU A 67 -1.52 19.04 6.01
CA LEU A 67 -0.97 17.69 6.02
C LEU A 67 -1.79 16.73 5.17
N VAL A 68 -1.09 15.79 4.57
CA VAL A 68 -1.66 14.64 3.86
C VAL A 68 -1.13 13.37 4.51
N ALA A 69 -2.04 12.51 4.95
CA ALA A 69 -1.72 11.19 5.45
C ALA A 69 -2.30 10.14 4.50
N ALA A 70 -1.49 9.15 4.14
CA ALA A 70 -1.87 8.09 3.22
C ALA A 70 -1.41 6.72 3.72
N ARG A 71 -2.13 5.66 3.35
CA ARG A 71 -1.72 4.29 3.65
C ARG A 71 -2.21 3.33 2.56
N THR A 72 -1.51 2.20 2.47
CA THR A 72 -1.93 1.04 1.69
C THR A 72 -1.38 -0.24 2.32
N GLY A 73 -2.05 -1.36 2.11
CA GLY A 73 -1.67 -2.64 2.72
C GLY A 73 -1.80 -2.65 4.24
N LEU A 74 -0.92 -3.38 4.91
CA LEU A 74 -0.97 -3.67 6.33
C LEU A 74 -0.03 -2.76 7.13
N ARG A 75 -0.48 -2.36 8.30
CA ARG A 75 0.39 -1.86 9.36
C ARG A 75 1.06 -3.05 10.05
N GLU A 76 2.13 -2.80 10.76
CA GLU A 76 2.91 -3.85 11.44
C GLU A 76 2.05 -4.80 12.28
N HIS A 77 1.20 -4.26 13.17
CA HIS A 77 0.33 -5.09 14.01
C HIS A 77 -0.74 -5.87 13.22
N GLU A 78 -1.22 -5.32 12.08
CA GLU A 78 -2.14 -6.02 11.19
C GLU A 78 -1.41 -7.18 10.47
N ALA A 79 -0.15 -6.98 10.10
CA ALA A 79 0.68 -8.01 9.49
C ALA A 79 0.99 -9.15 10.47
N VAL A 80 1.34 -8.82 11.73
CA VAL A 80 1.51 -9.83 12.80
C VAL A 80 0.22 -10.63 12.99
N ALA A 81 -0.92 -9.95 13.11
CA ALA A 81 -2.22 -10.62 13.28
C ALA A 81 -2.60 -11.51 12.08
N ALA A 82 -2.07 -11.21 10.90
CA ALA A 82 -2.26 -12.00 9.68
C ALA A 82 -1.24 -13.15 9.52
N GLY A 83 -0.35 -13.35 10.48
CA GLY A 83 0.64 -14.44 10.49
C GLY A 83 1.92 -14.17 9.71
N PHE A 84 2.17 -12.93 9.30
CA PHE A 84 3.45 -12.52 8.71
C PHE A 84 4.50 -12.23 9.79
N ALA A 85 5.76 -12.21 9.40
CA ALA A 85 6.88 -11.74 10.20
C ALA A 85 7.32 -10.33 9.74
N PRO A 86 6.62 -9.25 10.13
CA PRO A 86 6.88 -7.93 9.60
C PRO A 86 8.16 -7.32 10.17
N VAL A 87 8.93 -6.69 9.30
CA VAL A 87 9.94 -5.68 9.64
C VAL A 87 9.44 -4.33 9.14
N THR A 88 9.44 -3.33 10.00
CA THR A 88 9.00 -1.98 9.64
C THR A 88 10.12 -0.98 9.81
N THR A 89 10.40 -0.21 8.77
CA THR A 89 11.40 0.85 8.77
C THR A 89 10.73 2.19 8.50
N THR A 90 11.22 3.24 9.16
CA THR A 90 10.79 4.61 8.92
C THR A 90 11.93 5.40 8.31
N ALA A 91 11.64 6.12 7.22
CA ALA A 91 12.54 7.06 6.59
C ALA A 91 11.84 8.41 6.40
N THR A 92 12.63 9.48 6.32
CA THR A 92 12.09 10.84 6.15
C THR A 92 12.87 11.57 5.05
N PRO A 93 12.78 11.08 3.79
CA PRO A 93 13.37 11.76 2.65
C PRO A 93 12.63 13.05 2.31
N ASP A 94 13.31 13.97 1.65
CA ASP A 94 12.65 15.12 1.01
C ASP A 94 11.87 14.68 -0.24
N ASP A 95 10.80 15.41 -0.55
CA ASP A 95 9.93 15.14 -1.71
C ASP A 95 10.63 15.42 -3.05
N HIS A 96 11.56 16.36 -3.06
CA HIS A 96 12.42 16.69 -4.20
C HIS A 96 13.78 17.22 -3.72
N LYS A 97 14.63 17.65 -4.64
CA LYS A 97 15.99 18.11 -4.29
C LYS A 97 15.96 19.35 -3.39
N ALA A 98 16.58 19.24 -2.21
CA ALA A 98 16.59 20.29 -1.18
C ALA A 98 17.16 21.63 -1.62
N TYR A 99 17.94 21.68 -2.71
CA TYR A 99 18.45 22.94 -3.27
C TYR A 99 17.43 23.68 -4.15
N TYR A 100 16.27 23.05 -4.44
CA TYR A 100 15.13 23.74 -5.04
C TYR A 100 14.20 24.27 -3.94
N PRO A 101 13.63 25.47 -4.14
CA PRO A 101 12.71 26.06 -3.15
C PRO A 101 11.47 25.19 -2.92
N GLY A 102 11.05 25.11 -1.66
CA GLY A 102 9.80 24.44 -1.29
C GLY A 102 9.92 22.94 -1.05
N ALA A 103 11.14 22.39 -0.94
CA ALA A 103 11.34 21.00 -0.54
C ALA A 103 10.83 20.76 0.89
N HIS A 104 10.10 19.69 1.06
CA HIS A 104 9.55 19.27 2.35
C HIS A 104 9.78 17.77 2.60
N PRO A 105 10.05 17.37 3.83
CA PRO A 105 10.20 15.96 4.17
C PRO A 105 8.86 15.22 4.10
N ILE A 106 8.94 13.96 3.68
CA ILE A 106 7.84 12.99 3.75
C ILE A 106 8.27 11.88 4.70
N THR A 107 7.52 11.68 5.78
CA THR A 107 7.74 10.52 6.64
C THR A 107 7.07 9.31 6.01
N ILE A 108 7.85 8.28 5.72
CA ILE A 108 7.41 7.04 5.08
C ILE A 108 7.78 5.86 5.97
N ARG A 109 6.78 5.06 6.34
CA ARG A 109 6.96 3.76 6.98
C ARG A 109 6.70 2.67 5.96
N VAL A 110 7.69 1.79 5.77
CA VAL A 110 7.58 0.61 4.91
C VAL A 110 7.56 -0.64 5.79
N THR A 111 6.58 -1.50 5.58
CA THR A 111 6.47 -2.79 6.23
C THR A 111 6.67 -3.89 5.20
N GLY A 112 7.67 -4.74 5.39
CA GLY A 112 7.96 -5.92 4.57
C GLY A 112 7.99 -7.18 5.42
N ASP A 113 7.82 -8.32 4.79
CA ASP A 113 7.91 -9.63 5.45
C ASP A 113 9.39 -10.06 5.55
N GLN A 114 9.83 -10.39 6.74
CA GLN A 114 11.21 -10.76 7.03
C GLN A 114 11.69 -11.98 6.24
N HIS A 115 10.81 -12.95 6.01
CA HIS A 115 11.20 -14.21 5.38
C HIS A 115 11.24 -14.15 3.85
N THR A 116 10.33 -13.40 3.27
CA THR A 116 10.15 -13.38 1.81
C THR A 116 10.58 -12.07 1.15
N GLY A 117 10.86 -11.04 1.94
CA GLY A 117 11.09 -9.67 1.44
C GLY A 117 9.84 -9.02 0.83
N ARG A 118 8.68 -9.69 0.85
CA ARG A 118 7.46 -9.19 0.23
C ARG A 118 7.00 -7.90 0.90
N LEU A 119 6.65 -6.91 0.10
CA LEU A 119 6.00 -5.71 0.59
C LEU A 119 4.64 -6.07 1.22
N LEU A 120 4.40 -5.63 2.44
CA LEU A 120 3.14 -5.84 3.16
C LEU A 120 2.33 -4.54 3.30
N GLY A 121 2.97 -3.39 3.37
CA GLY A 121 2.28 -2.12 3.47
C GLY A 121 3.18 -0.91 3.57
N ALA A 122 2.56 0.28 3.42
CA ALA A 122 3.22 1.55 3.62
C ALA A 122 2.27 2.59 4.22
N GLN A 123 2.83 3.50 5.04
CA GLN A 123 2.17 4.68 5.57
C GLN A 123 3.02 5.91 5.29
N LEU A 124 2.40 6.97 4.79
CA LEU A 124 3.07 8.21 4.40
C LEU A 124 2.41 9.40 5.06
N ILE A 125 3.21 10.34 5.53
CA ILE A 125 2.73 11.64 6.00
C ILE A 125 3.66 12.73 5.44
N GLY A 126 3.07 13.72 4.80
CA GLY A 126 3.80 14.86 4.25
C GLY A 126 2.97 16.11 4.18
N ALA A 127 3.58 17.22 3.85
CA ALA A 127 2.89 18.47 3.59
C ALA A 127 2.03 18.37 2.31
N ARG A 128 1.02 19.22 2.20
CA ARG A 128 0.29 19.39 0.93
C ARG A 128 1.28 19.88 -0.15
N GLY A 129 1.32 19.18 -1.27
CA GLY A 129 2.24 19.48 -2.37
C GLY A 129 3.44 18.54 -2.46
N THR A 130 3.68 17.71 -1.43
CA THR A 130 4.74 16.68 -1.47
C THR A 130 4.38 15.43 -2.26
N GLU A 131 3.28 15.45 -3.02
CA GLU A 131 2.76 14.32 -3.81
C GLU A 131 2.55 13.01 -3.00
N THR A 132 2.41 13.12 -1.67
CA THR A 132 2.16 11.98 -0.75
C THR A 132 1.00 11.11 -1.23
N ALA A 133 -0.08 11.74 -1.76
CA ALA A 133 -1.26 11.04 -2.27
C ALA A 133 -0.97 10.20 -3.52
N LYS A 134 0.04 10.57 -4.33
CA LYS A 134 0.44 9.82 -5.53
C LYS A 134 1.56 8.84 -5.24
N ARG A 135 2.43 9.15 -4.29
CA ARG A 135 3.47 8.22 -3.85
C ARG A 135 2.89 6.97 -3.17
N VAL A 136 1.78 7.08 -2.42
CA VAL A 136 1.10 5.89 -1.89
C VAL A 136 0.54 4.98 -2.98
N ASP A 137 0.16 5.53 -4.15
CA ASP A 137 -0.32 4.74 -5.29
C ASP A 137 0.80 3.86 -5.89
N THR A 138 2.07 4.27 -5.81
CA THR A 138 3.21 3.44 -6.20
C THR A 138 3.32 2.21 -5.30
N TYR A 139 3.21 2.37 -3.99
CA TYR A 139 3.15 1.25 -3.05
C TYR A 139 1.92 0.37 -3.27
N ALA A 140 0.76 0.95 -3.54
CA ALA A 140 -0.46 0.19 -3.83
C ALA A 140 -0.31 -0.66 -5.09
N THR A 141 0.34 -0.13 -6.13
CA THR A 141 0.66 -0.86 -7.36
C THR A 141 1.61 -2.03 -7.08
N ALA A 142 2.67 -1.78 -6.33
CA ALA A 142 3.63 -2.81 -5.94
C ALA A 142 2.98 -3.93 -5.12
N LEU A 143 2.14 -3.59 -4.15
CA LEU A 143 1.34 -4.54 -3.37
C LEU A 143 0.39 -5.35 -4.24
N PHE A 144 -0.27 -4.69 -5.20
CA PHE A 144 -1.21 -5.36 -6.12
C PHE A 144 -0.50 -6.44 -6.95
N HIS A 145 0.73 -6.21 -7.35
CA HIS A 145 1.57 -7.15 -8.10
C HIS A 145 2.43 -8.06 -7.24
N GLY A 146 2.34 -7.96 -5.91
CA GLY A 146 3.07 -8.83 -4.98
C GLY A 146 4.58 -8.62 -5.00
N MET A 147 5.04 -7.41 -5.27
CA MET A 147 6.47 -7.08 -5.32
C MET A 147 7.14 -7.24 -3.95
N THR A 148 8.44 -7.52 -3.98
CA THR A 148 9.30 -7.40 -2.79
C THR A 148 9.71 -5.93 -2.58
N VAL A 149 10.14 -5.61 -1.36
CA VAL A 149 10.65 -4.27 -1.04
C VAL A 149 11.92 -3.96 -1.85
N ASP A 150 12.79 -4.96 -2.05
CA ASP A 150 14.00 -4.80 -2.87
C ASP A 150 13.66 -4.52 -4.34
N ALA A 151 12.69 -5.22 -4.91
CA ALA A 151 12.25 -4.98 -6.29
C ALA A 151 11.68 -3.56 -6.46
N MET A 152 11.06 -2.98 -5.42
CA MET A 152 10.60 -1.60 -5.47
C MET A 152 11.73 -0.59 -5.53
N SER A 153 12.89 -0.88 -4.94
CA SER A 153 14.04 0.02 -4.98
C SER A 153 14.61 0.17 -6.40
N GLU A 154 14.36 -0.82 -7.25
CA GLU A 154 14.85 -0.86 -8.64
C GLU A 154 13.86 -0.30 -9.68
N LEU A 155 12.71 0.24 -9.24
CA LEU A 155 11.74 0.82 -10.17
C LEU A 155 12.34 2.01 -10.91
N ASP A 156 12.08 2.08 -12.23
CA ASP A 156 12.40 3.24 -13.05
C ASP A 156 11.32 4.30 -12.86
N LEU A 157 11.54 5.21 -11.92
CA LEU A 157 10.63 6.30 -11.59
C LEU A 157 11.10 7.62 -12.21
N SER A 158 10.16 8.44 -12.64
CA SER A 158 10.45 9.72 -13.28
C SER A 158 11.16 10.70 -12.33
N TYR A 159 12.10 11.45 -12.89
CA TYR A 159 12.89 12.43 -12.15
C TYR A 159 13.09 13.73 -12.90
N THR A 160 12.95 14.82 -12.16
CA THR A 160 13.55 16.13 -12.47
C THR A 160 13.77 16.87 -11.14
N PRO A 161 14.84 17.66 -10.97
CA PRO A 161 15.21 18.24 -9.67
C PRO A 161 14.09 18.96 -8.90
N PRO A 162 13.21 19.77 -9.54
CA PRO A 162 12.13 20.46 -8.81
C PRO A 162 10.95 19.57 -8.43
N LEU A 163 10.83 18.33 -8.92
CA LEU A 163 9.68 17.44 -8.69
C LEU A 163 10.04 16.12 -7.98
N GLY A 164 11.33 15.84 -7.86
CA GLY A 164 11.76 14.57 -7.26
C GLY A 164 13.26 14.50 -6.99
N SER A 165 13.74 13.28 -6.81
CA SER A 165 15.16 12.95 -6.69
C SER A 165 15.45 11.74 -7.61
N PRO A 166 16.71 11.53 -8.08
CA PRO A 166 17.06 10.33 -8.86
C PRO A 166 16.68 9.02 -8.16
N TRP A 167 16.72 9.02 -6.84
CA TRP A 167 16.06 8.05 -5.98
C TRP A 167 14.84 8.74 -5.38
N ASP A 168 13.64 8.45 -5.88
CA ASP A 168 12.41 9.02 -5.33
C ASP A 168 12.26 8.69 -3.83
N ALA A 169 11.50 9.49 -3.11
CA ALA A 169 11.21 9.28 -1.69
C ALA A 169 10.72 7.85 -1.41
N VAL A 170 9.95 7.26 -2.34
CA VAL A 170 9.50 5.87 -2.28
C VAL A 170 10.68 4.91 -2.25
N GLN A 171 11.63 5.09 -3.17
CA GLN A 171 12.83 4.23 -3.28
C GLN A 171 13.78 4.42 -2.10
N MET A 172 13.97 5.65 -1.63
CA MET A 172 14.80 5.91 -0.45
C MET A 172 14.27 5.19 0.80
N ALA A 173 12.96 5.13 0.97
CA ALA A 173 12.35 4.41 2.08
C ALA A 173 12.47 2.88 1.93
N THR A 174 12.32 2.34 0.72
CA THR A 174 12.52 0.90 0.48
C THR A 174 13.97 0.48 0.64
N GLN A 175 14.93 1.30 0.21
CA GLN A 175 16.37 1.08 0.44
C GLN A 175 16.73 1.14 1.93
N ALA A 176 16.08 2.01 2.72
CA ALA A 176 16.27 2.02 4.16
C ALA A 176 15.81 0.71 4.81
N TRP A 177 14.67 0.17 4.37
CA TRP A 177 14.18 -1.13 4.80
C TRP A 177 15.16 -2.26 4.41
N ALA A 178 15.61 -2.30 3.16
CA ALA A 178 16.53 -3.31 2.65
C ALA A 178 17.83 -3.35 3.47
N ARG A 179 18.43 -2.19 3.76
CA ARG A 179 19.62 -2.10 4.61
C ARG A 179 19.39 -2.67 6.02
N GLN A 180 18.27 -2.35 6.66
CA GLN A 180 17.91 -2.86 7.98
C GLN A 180 17.69 -4.38 7.94
N HIS A 181 17.05 -4.89 6.90
CA HIS A 181 16.79 -6.31 6.74
C HIS A 181 18.05 -7.12 6.50
N GLN A 182 18.98 -6.64 5.68
CA GLN A 182 20.29 -7.29 5.44
C GLN A 182 21.12 -7.40 6.72
N HIS A 183 21.11 -6.37 7.56
CA HIS A 183 21.82 -6.40 8.85
C HIS A 183 21.21 -7.42 9.83
N ALA A 184 19.88 -7.58 9.83
CA ALA A 184 19.22 -8.56 10.67
C ALA A 184 19.54 -10.01 10.26
N THR A 185 19.56 -10.30 8.96
CA THR A 185 19.92 -11.65 8.45
C THR A 185 21.40 -11.98 8.59
N GLY A 186 22.29 -10.99 8.49
CA GLY A 186 23.74 -11.17 8.67
C GLY A 186 24.13 -11.43 10.14
N ALA A 187 23.41 -10.85 11.10
CA ALA A 187 23.67 -11.06 12.52
C ALA A 187 23.31 -12.49 12.98
N ASP A 188 22.27 -13.09 12.41
CA ASP A 188 21.85 -14.46 12.73
C ASP A 188 22.85 -15.52 12.20
N GLN A 189 23.52 -15.24 11.11
CA GLN A 189 24.55 -16.15 10.55
C GLN A 189 25.88 -16.08 11.30
N GLY A 190 26.19 -14.99 11.97
CA GLY A 190 27.39 -14.81 12.78
C GLY A 190 27.34 -15.41 14.20
N ALA A 191 26.13 -15.73 14.69
CA ALA A 191 25.92 -16.32 16.03
C ALA A 191 25.94 -17.86 16.05
N SER A 192 26.09 -18.50 14.88
CA SER A 192 26.10 -19.98 14.73
C SER A 192 27.47 -20.53 14.31
N ALA A 193 28.56 -19.76 14.41
CA ALA A 193 29.92 -20.18 14.09
C ALA A 193 30.78 -20.33 15.34
#